data_53eea26bf7c449285541bb1e8a55da88
#
_entry.id   53eea26bf7c449285541bb1e8a55da88
#
_cell.length_a   1.000
_cell.length_b   1.000
_cell.length_c   1.000
_cell.angle_alpha   90.00
_cell.angle_beta   90.00
_cell.angle_gamma   90.00
#
_symmetry.space_group_name_H-M   'P 1'
#
loop_
_entity.id
_entity.type
_entity.pdbx_description
1 polymer ?
#
loop_
_entity_poly.entity_id
_entity_poly.type
_entity_poly.pdbx_seq_one_letter_code
_entity_poly.pdbx_strand_id
1 'polypeptide(L)'
;HTPGSVVLLDKANGDCYSGDAFGSGEVWLQCVPMSPIATFHESCCRMEKLMKEGHIKDIWCGHYPYLKSSLPLAYIQTMIRISHRLMNGDQEGSEPYSNYFIKMPPTARKLVEGRAMIVYDSTNIPEAR
;
A
#
# COMPACT_ATOMS: atom_id res chain seq x y z
N HIS A 1 -4.39 -1.54 4.42
CA HIS A 1 -5.18 -2.67 3.94
C HIS A 1 -6.57 -2.66 4.57
N THR A 2 -6.74 -3.03 5.84
CA THR A 2 -8.03 -2.94 6.54
C THR A 2 -7.97 -1.95 7.70
N PRO A 3 -9.11 -1.40 8.16
CA PRO A 3 -9.13 -0.47 9.31
C PRO A 3 -8.53 -1.03 10.60
N GLY A 4 -8.56 -2.36 10.77
CA GLY A 4 -7.97 -3.06 11.90
C GLY A 4 -6.53 -3.51 11.70
N SER A 5 -5.89 -3.17 10.59
CA SER A 5 -4.50 -3.56 10.34
C SER A 5 -3.55 -2.90 11.34
N VAL A 6 -2.62 -3.69 11.87
CA VAL A 6 -1.57 -3.23 12.79
C VAL A 6 -0.21 -3.66 12.27
N VAL A 7 0.81 -2.95 12.70
CA VAL A 7 2.20 -3.33 12.48
C VAL A 7 2.89 -3.55 13.83
N LEU A 8 3.84 -4.46 13.86
CA LEU A 8 4.65 -4.74 15.06
C LEU A 8 6.04 -4.15 14.87
N LEU A 9 6.49 -3.34 15.83
CA LEU A 9 7.81 -2.73 15.80
C LEU A 9 8.71 -3.35 16.87
N ASP A 10 9.79 -3.99 16.44
CA ASP A 10 10.93 -4.32 17.29
C ASP A 10 11.81 -3.07 17.44
N LYS A 11 11.62 -2.36 18.53
CA LYS A 11 12.34 -1.12 18.80
C LYS A 11 13.84 -1.31 19.01
N ALA A 12 14.26 -2.48 19.44
CA ALA A 12 15.67 -2.76 19.68
C ALA A 12 16.46 -2.89 18.38
N ASN A 13 15.87 -3.53 17.38
CA ASN A 13 16.51 -3.79 16.09
C ASN A 13 16.06 -2.83 14.98
N GLY A 14 14.94 -2.15 15.15
CA GLY A 14 14.32 -1.28 14.13
C GLY A 14 13.57 -2.07 13.06
N ASP A 15 13.21 -3.31 13.33
CA ASP A 15 12.44 -4.15 12.41
C ASP A 15 10.94 -3.90 12.60
N CYS A 16 10.24 -3.66 11.48
CA CYS A 16 8.80 -3.50 11.43
C CYS A 16 8.18 -4.67 10.68
N TYR A 17 7.29 -5.41 11.33
CA TYR A 17 6.55 -6.52 10.73
C TYR A 17 5.17 -6.01 10.35
N SER A 18 4.93 -5.87 9.05
CA SER A 18 3.75 -5.17 8.54
C SER A 18 2.60 -6.10 8.12
N GLY A 19 2.81 -7.42 8.06
CA GLY A 19 1.80 -8.32 7.50
C GLY A 19 1.35 -7.82 6.12
N ASP A 20 0.07 -7.56 5.95
CA ASP A 20 -0.51 -7.05 4.70
C ASP A 20 -0.74 -5.53 4.71
N ALA A 21 -0.36 -4.84 5.78
CA ALA A 21 -0.55 -3.40 5.87
C ALA A 21 0.31 -2.64 4.85
N PHE A 22 1.54 -3.10 4.64
CA PHE A 22 2.48 -2.56 3.64
C PHE A 22 3.19 -3.72 2.96
N GLY A 23 3.34 -3.66 1.65
CA GLY A 23 3.99 -4.71 0.88
C GLY A 23 3.07 -5.87 0.56
N SER A 24 3.57 -7.09 0.67
CA SER A 24 2.84 -8.32 0.34
C SER A 24 2.44 -8.43 -1.14
N GLY A 25 3.17 -7.73 -2.03
CA GLY A 25 2.84 -7.57 -3.42
C GLY A 25 1.78 -6.49 -3.61
N GLU A 26 0.53 -6.87 -3.81
CA GLU A 26 -0.58 -5.94 -4.04
C GLU A 26 -1.21 -5.49 -2.73
N VAL A 27 -1.29 -4.18 -2.50
CA VAL A 27 -2.08 -3.62 -1.40
C VAL A 27 -3.48 -3.33 -1.92
N TRP A 28 -4.48 -4.02 -1.38
CA TRP A 28 -5.88 -3.85 -1.75
C TRP A 28 -6.54 -2.79 -0.89
N LEU A 29 -7.15 -1.80 -1.55
CA LEU A 29 -7.85 -0.69 -0.92
C LEU A 29 -9.22 -0.51 -1.61
N GLN A 30 -10.26 -0.18 -0.85
CA GLN A 30 -11.61 0.16 -1.34
C GLN A 30 -12.37 -0.94 -2.10
N CYS A 31 -11.80 -2.10 -2.37
CA CYS A 31 -12.43 -3.13 -3.21
C CYS A 31 -13.49 -3.98 -2.50
N VAL A 32 -13.42 -4.06 -1.19
CA VAL A 32 -14.35 -4.66 -0.22
C VAL A 32 -14.19 -3.82 1.05
N PRO A 33 -14.74 -4.15 2.22
CA PRO A 33 -14.59 -3.28 3.41
C PRO A 33 -13.14 -3.09 3.87
N MET A 34 -12.35 -2.46 3.01
CA MET A 34 -10.93 -2.12 3.18
C MET A 34 -10.76 -0.62 3.39
N SER A 35 -9.56 -0.22 3.81
CA SER A 35 -9.27 1.17 4.12
C SER A 35 -9.38 2.07 2.88
N PRO A 36 -9.87 3.31 3.05
CA PRO A 36 -9.76 4.35 2.02
C PRO A 36 -8.30 4.65 1.67
N ILE A 37 -8.07 5.10 0.44
CA ILE A 37 -6.72 5.46 -0.04
C ILE A 37 -6.12 6.59 0.83
N ALA A 38 -6.92 7.56 1.25
CA ALA A 38 -6.46 8.64 2.13
C ALA A 38 -5.89 8.13 3.45
N THR A 39 -6.59 7.19 4.11
CA THR A 39 -6.12 6.58 5.36
C THR A 39 -4.82 5.80 5.16
N PHE A 40 -4.71 5.09 4.04
CA PHE A 40 -3.47 4.40 3.68
C PHE A 40 -2.33 5.38 3.43
N HIS A 41 -2.59 6.46 2.69
CA HIS A 41 -1.63 7.53 2.42
C HIS A 41 -1.06 8.13 3.72
N GLU A 42 -1.94 8.50 4.66
CA GLU A 42 -1.53 9.00 5.97
C GLU A 42 -0.67 8.01 6.75
N SER A 43 -1.01 6.72 6.66
CA SER A 43 -0.21 5.65 7.29
C SER A 43 1.18 5.55 6.67
N CYS A 44 1.29 5.66 5.33
CA CYS A 44 2.58 5.69 4.64
C CYS A 44 3.42 6.92 5.06
N CYS A 45 2.80 8.09 5.21
CA CYS A 45 3.50 9.29 5.67
C CYS A 45 4.05 9.13 7.10
N ARG A 46 3.29 8.48 7.99
CA ARG A 46 3.77 8.15 9.34
C ARG A 46 4.94 7.16 9.30
N MET A 47 4.87 6.14 8.46
CA MET A 47 5.96 5.18 8.25
C MET A 47 7.22 5.86 7.73
N GLU A 48 7.09 6.74 6.73
CA GLU A 48 8.21 7.52 6.21
C GLU A 48 8.90 8.33 7.31
N LYS A 49 8.12 9.02 8.15
CA LYS A 49 8.65 9.78 9.28
C LYS A 49 9.45 8.88 10.24
N LEU A 50 8.88 7.75 10.66
CA LEU A 50 9.56 6.82 11.57
C LEU A 50 10.85 6.24 10.96
N MET A 51 10.88 5.99 9.65
CA MET A 51 12.07 5.52 8.95
C MET A 51 13.14 6.61 8.86
N LYS A 52 12.75 7.86 8.54
CA LYS A 52 13.68 9.00 8.48
C LYS A 52 14.27 9.36 9.85
N GLU A 53 13.50 9.17 10.91
CA GLU A 53 13.94 9.37 12.30
C GLU A 53 14.79 8.20 12.84
N GLY A 54 14.94 7.12 12.08
CA GLY A 54 15.75 5.96 12.45
C GLY A 54 15.07 4.97 13.40
N HIS A 55 13.77 5.11 13.68
CA HIS A 55 13.00 4.18 14.51
C HIS A 55 12.70 2.87 13.77
N ILE A 56 12.55 2.92 12.45
CA ILE A 56 12.36 1.77 11.58
C ILE A 56 13.48 1.76 10.54
N LYS A 57 14.18 0.64 10.44
CA LYS A 57 15.23 0.39 9.45
C LYS A 57 14.72 -0.45 8.29
N ASP A 58 14.00 -1.52 8.62
CA ASP A 58 13.51 -2.51 7.68
C ASP A 58 12.03 -2.81 7.92
N ILE A 59 11.29 -3.01 6.82
CA ILE A 59 9.90 -3.47 6.85
C ILE A 59 9.85 -4.88 6.28
N TRP A 60 9.32 -5.81 7.06
CA TRP A 60 9.12 -7.20 6.67
C TRP A 60 7.62 -7.44 6.49
N CYS A 61 7.20 -7.68 5.26
CA CYS A 61 5.81 -7.89 4.91
C CYS A 61 5.41 -9.37 4.91
N GLY A 62 4.13 -9.66 4.84
CA GLY A 62 3.57 -11.00 4.61
C GLY A 62 3.75 -11.48 3.17
N HIS A 63 3.22 -12.66 2.90
CA HIS A 63 3.16 -13.31 1.58
C HIS A 63 4.52 -13.61 0.91
N TYR A 64 5.01 -14.81 1.13
CA TYR A 64 6.06 -15.38 0.30
C TYR A 64 5.55 -15.61 -1.14
N PRO A 65 6.29 -15.27 -2.21
CA PRO A 65 7.72 -14.94 -2.27
C PRO A 65 8.05 -13.43 -2.19
N TYR A 66 7.10 -12.57 -1.89
CA TYR A 66 7.35 -11.11 -1.81
C TYR A 66 8.30 -10.73 -0.68
N LEU A 67 8.46 -11.63 0.30
CA LEU A 67 9.38 -11.49 1.44
C LEU A 67 10.83 -11.87 1.10
N LYS A 68 11.28 -11.69 -0.13
CA LYS A 68 12.68 -11.97 -0.50
C LYS A 68 13.68 -10.99 0.10
N SER A 69 13.21 -9.80 0.43
CA SER A 69 14.00 -8.73 1.06
C SER A 69 13.08 -7.78 1.81
N SER A 70 13.63 -7.06 2.77
CA SER A 70 12.91 -5.99 3.44
C SER A 70 12.48 -4.89 2.45
N LEU A 71 11.46 -4.13 2.82
CA LEU A 71 10.99 -2.99 2.05
C LEU A 71 11.74 -1.73 2.49
N PRO A 72 12.45 -1.05 1.59
CA PRO A 72 13.23 0.13 1.91
C PRO A 72 12.34 1.39 2.00
N LEU A 73 12.91 2.48 2.50
CA LEU A 73 12.27 3.81 2.51
C LEU A 73 11.73 4.20 1.13
N ALA A 74 12.46 3.90 0.05
CA ALA A 74 12.04 4.19 -1.31
C ALA A 74 10.70 3.53 -1.68
N TYR A 75 10.40 2.33 -1.14
CA TYR A 75 9.10 1.69 -1.33
C TYR A 75 7.97 2.53 -0.71
N ILE A 76 8.14 2.97 0.53
CA ILE A 76 7.14 3.80 1.23
C ILE A 76 6.95 5.13 0.50
N GLN A 77 8.02 5.77 0.04
CA GLN A 77 7.95 7.01 -0.73
C GLN A 77 7.21 6.82 -2.07
N THR A 78 7.38 5.68 -2.71
CA THR A 78 6.61 5.35 -3.91
C THR A 78 5.14 5.14 -3.59
N MET A 79 4.80 4.46 -2.49
CA MET A 79 3.41 4.32 -2.05
C MET A 79 2.76 5.67 -1.72
N ILE A 80 3.48 6.59 -1.10
CA ILE A 80 3.01 7.97 -0.86
C ILE A 80 2.69 8.65 -2.20
N ARG A 81 3.60 8.56 -3.18
CA ARG A 81 3.43 9.19 -4.48
C ARG A 81 2.21 8.63 -5.23
N ILE A 82 2.09 7.31 -5.36
CA ILE A 82 0.97 6.71 -6.12
C ILE A 82 -0.38 6.88 -5.40
N SER A 83 -0.42 6.79 -4.07
CA SER A 83 -1.66 7.08 -3.32
C SER A 83 -2.06 8.55 -3.44
N HIS A 84 -1.12 9.48 -3.44
CA HIS A 84 -1.39 10.90 -3.67
C HIS A 84 -1.95 11.16 -5.07
N ARG A 85 -1.39 10.51 -6.11
CA ARG A 85 -1.93 10.57 -7.48
C ARG A 85 -3.39 10.14 -7.50
N LEU A 86 -3.72 8.99 -6.94
CA LEU A 86 -5.08 8.46 -6.89
C LEU A 86 -6.03 9.40 -6.12
N MET A 87 -5.59 10.01 -5.02
CA MET A 87 -6.39 10.99 -4.26
C MET A 87 -6.72 12.25 -5.07
N ASN A 88 -5.91 12.57 -6.08
CA ASN A 88 -6.14 13.70 -7.00
C ASN A 88 -6.80 13.29 -8.32
N GLY A 89 -7.29 12.06 -8.42
CA GLY A 89 -7.98 11.58 -9.62
C GLY A 89 -7.06 11.06 -10.73
N ASP A 90 -5.74 11.11 -10.53
CA ASP A 90 -4.78 10.62 -11.53
C ASP A 90 -4.66 9.10 -11.47
N GLN A 91 -5.28 8.45 -12.45
CA GLN A 91 -5.26 6.99 -12.65
C GLN A 91 -4.41 6.58 -13.87
N GLU A 92 -3.59 7.48 -14.40
CA GLU A 92 -2.77 7.21 -15.58
C GLU A 92 -1.83 6.02 -15.32
N GLY A 93 -1.77 5.11 -16.30
CA GLY A 93 -0.97 3.89 -16.20
C GLY A 93 -1.61 2.76 -15.40
N SER A 94 -2.81 2.95 -14.85
CA SER A 94 -3.53 1.86 -14.20
C SER A 94 -4.17 0.92 -15.22
N GLU A 95 -4.33 -0.34 -14.84
CA GLU A 95 -4.93 -1.38 -15.67
C GLU A 95 -6.08 -2.08 -14.94
N PRO A 96 -7.06 -2.68 -15.66
CA PRO A 96 -8.10 -3.48 -15.04
C PRO A 96 -7.50 -4.61 -14.21
N TYR A 97 -8.13 -4.89 -13.06
CA TYR A 97 -7.69 -5.92 -12.14
C TYR A 97 -8.78 -6.98 -11.90
N SER A 98 -8.38 -8.23 -11.91
CA SER A 98 -9.22 -9.35 -11.49
C SER A 98 -8.40 -10.31 -10.63
N ASN A 99 -9.10 -11.07 -9.78
CA ASN A 99 -8.46 -12.06 -8.92
C ASN A 99 -9.21 -13.40 -9.03
N TYR A 100 -8.45 -14.49 -9.10
CA TYR A 100 -9.04 -15.83 -9.26
C TYR A 100 -9.78 -16.30 -8.01
N PHE A 101 -9.29 -15.95 -6.83
CA PHE A 101 -9.80 -16.46 -5.56
C PHE A 101 -10.89 -15.59 -4.94
N ILE A 102 -10.90 -14.30 -5.24
CA ILE A 102 -11.81 -13.32 -4.66
C ILE A 102 -12.50 -12.56 -5.77
N LYS A 103 -13.84 -12.50 -5.69
CA LYS A 103 -14.63 -11.70 -6.63
C LYS A 103 -14.37 -10.21 -6.37
N MET A 104 -13.66 -9.59 -7.31
CA MET A 104 -13.46 -8.14 -7.32
C MET A 104 -14.62 -7.43 -8.02
N PRO A 105 -14.89 -6.15 -7.68
CA PRO A 105 -15.80 -5.35 -8.48
C PRO A 105 -15.28 -5.20 -9.92
N PRO A 106 -16.16 -5.13 -10.94
CA PRO A 106 -15.73 -4.97 -12.33
C PRO A 106 -14.96 -3.67 -12.59
N THR A 107 -15.06 -2.72 -11.67
CA THR A 107 -14.37 -1.43 -11.66
C THR A 107 -13.00 -1.45 -10.97
N ALA A 108 -12.58 -2.63 -10.49
CA ALA A 108 -11.26 -2.78 -9.85
C ALA A 108 -10.13 -2.52 -10.85
N ARG A 109 -9.16 -1.73 -10.42
CA ARG A 109 -7.94 -1.40 -11.17
C ARG A 109 -6.70 -1.57 -10.30
N LYS A 110 -5.56 -1.69 -10.97
CA LYS A 110 -4.26 -1.78 -10.34
C LYS A 110 -3.32 -0.70 -10.89
N LEU A 111 -2.66 0.03 -10.00
CA LEU A 111 -1.59 0.96 -10.33
C LEU A 111 -0.27 0.44 -9.76
N VAL A 112 0.75 0.34 -10.61
CA VAL A 112 2.05 -0.26 -10.29
C VAL A 112 3.17 0.72 -10.58
N GLU A 113 4.07 0.91 -9.61
CA GLU A 113 5.37 1.54 -9.82
C GLU A 113 6.45 0.69 -9.11
N GLY A 114 7.27 -0.04 -9.88
CA GLY A 114 8.26 -0.96 -9.34
C GLY A 114 7.62 -2.04 -8.46
N ARG A 115 8.04 -2.13 -7.20
CA ARG A 115 7.47 -3.07 -6.22
C ARG A 115 6.18 -2.55 -5.56
N ALA A 116 5.86 -1.29 -5.72
CA ALA A 116 4.68 -0.67 -5.13
C ALA A 116 3.46 -0.90 -6.02
N MET A 117 2.42 -1.53 -5.47
CA MET A 117 1.20 -1.88 -6.19
C MET A 117 -0.02 -1.58 -5.32
N ILE A 118 -0.94 -0.77 -5.84
CA ILE A 118 -2.24 -0.53 -5.21
C ILE A 118 -3.35 -1.07 -6.10
N VAL A 119 -4.21 -1.90 -5.52
CA VAL A 119 -5.47 -2.34 -6.13
C VAL A 119 -6.62 -1.58 -5.48
N TYR A 120 -7.47 -0.97 -6.28
CA TYR A 120 -8.53 -0.08 -5.81
C TYR A 120 -9.76 -0.15 -6.71
N ASP A 121 -10.86 0.43 -6.24
CA ASP A 121 -12.08 0.60 -7.05
C ASP A 121 -12.06 1.99 -7.71
N SER A 122 -12.03 2.02 -9.04
CA SER A 122 -11.94 3.27 -9.81
C SER A 122 -13.14 4.19 -9.62
N THR A 123 -14.29 3.68 -9.21
CA THR A 123 -15.48 4.49 -8.93
C THR A 123 -15.37 5.32 -7.66
N ASN A 124 -14.43 4.96 -6.78
CA ASN A 124 -14.15 5.68 -5.54
C ASN A 124 -12.99 6.69 -5.66
N ILE A 125 -12.46 6.87 -6.87
CA ILE A 125 -11.43 7.87 -7.16
C ILE A 125 -12.14 9.17 -7.57
N PRO A 126 -11.75 10.33 -7.02
CA PRO A 126 -12.32 11.60 -7.42
C PRO A 126 -12.00 11.90 -8.90
N GLU A 127 -12.80 12.76 -9.52
CA GLU A 127 -12.45 13.28 -10.84
C GLU A 127 -11.11 14.03 -10.79
N ALA A 128 -10.33 13.90 -11.85
CA ALA A 128 -9.04 14.59 -11.95
C ALA A 128 -9.25 16.11 -11.89
N ARG A 129 -8.49 16.75 -11.04
CA ARG A 129 -8.52 18.21 -10.86
C ARG A 129 -7.62 18.91 -11.85
#